data_525e112f4083204c8a6f18d13b89ce37
#
_entry.id   525e112f4083204c8a6f18d13b89ce37
#
_cell.length_a   1.000
_cell.length_b   1.000
_cell.length_c   1.000
_cell.angle_alpha   90.00
_cell.angle_beta   90.00
_cell.angle_gamma   90.00
#
_symmetry.space_group_name_H-M   'P 1'
#
loop_
_entity.id
_entity.type
_entity.pdbx_description
1 polymer ?
#
loop_
_entity_poly.entity_id
_entity_poly.type
_entity_poly.pdbx_seq_one_letter_code
_entity_poly.pdbx_strand_id
1 'polypeptide(L)'
;EEIKLQMEHILCKYPDANISCSSDALTQFFNSLGLTKIQPASLATNTDICILPCESTIANNMSALVSTGQGNLLFPKILIIFAFTSQAVYSWKEATARLKSQYINKLPEKVMLLDLHDPKFESIYVLLNED
;
A
#
# COMPACT_ATOMS: atom_id res chain seq x y z
N GLU A 1 14.85 8.24 -4.90
CA GLU A 1 16.02 8.22 -4.03
C GLU A 1 15.62 8.15 -2.56
N GLU A 2 14.79 9.10 -2.13
CA GLU A 2 14.31 9.09 -0.76
C GLU A 2 13.43 7.89 -0.47
N ILE A 3 12.61 7.48 -1.43
CA ILE A 3 11.77 6.29 -1.32
C ILE A 3 12.61 5.05 -1.09
N LYS A 4 13.70 4.91 -1.84
CA LYS A 4 14.60 3.78 -1.69
C LYS A 4 15.19 3.73 -0.28
N LEU A 5 15.64 4.86 0.25
CA LEU A 5 16.21 4.94 1.59
C LEU A 5 15.17 4.57 2.66
N GLN A 6 13.94 5.06 2.52
CA GLN A 6 12.88 4.75 3.46
C GLN A 6 12.54 3.27 3.43
N MET A 7 12.45 2.68 2.24
CA MET A 7 12.17 1.24 2.09
C MET A 7 13.30 0.41 2.68
N GLU A 8 14.54 0.76 2.39
CA GLU A 8 15.70 0.05 2.95
C GLU A 8 15.70 0.11 4.47
N HIS A 9 15.32 1.27 5.04
CA HIS A 9 15.24 1.41 6.48
C HIS A 9 14.20 0.48 7.10
N ILE A 10 13.04 0.38 6.48
CA ILE A 10 11.98 -0.53 6.95
C ILE A 10 12.42 -1.99 6.78
N LEU A 11 12.93 -2.34 5.61
CA LEU A 11 13.26 -3.72 5.29
C LEU A 11 14.45 -4.25 6.12
N CYS A 12 15.34 -3.38 6.57
CA CYS A 12 16.44 -3.83 7.41
C CYS A 12 16.00 -4.33 8.78
N LYS A 13 14.78 -3.98 9.21
CA LYS A 13 14.19 -4.51 10.44
C LYS A 13 13.68 -5.95 10.27
N TYR A 14 13.48 -6.37 9.04
CA TYR A 14 12.91 -7.68 8.70
C TYR A 14 13.74 -8.36 7.62
N PRO A 15 15.00 -8.72 7.94
CA PRO A 15 15.96 -9.15 6.90
C PRO A 15 15.57 -10.44 6.18
N ASP A 16 14.80 -11.31 6.83
CA ASP A 16 14.42 -12.60 6.25
C ASP A 16 12.96 -12.62 5.78
N ALA A 17 12.31 -11.46 5.72
CA ALA A 17 10.90 -11.38 5.38
C ALA A 17 10.67 -11.59 3.88
N ASN A 18 9.59 -12.30 3.56
CA ASN A 18 9.09 -12.40 2.19
C ASN A 18 8.14 -11.23 1.94
N ILE A 19 8.43 -10.46 0.90
CA ILE A 19 7.75 -9.20 0.61
C ILE A 19 6.99 -9.33 -0.68
N SER A 20 5.69 -9.02 -0.68
CA SER A 20 4.88 -8.97 -1.88
C SER A 20 4.27 -7.59 -2.06
N CYS A 21 3.91 -7.27 -3.30
CA CYS A 21 3.25 -6.02 -3.64
C CYS A 21 2.00 -6.32 -4.45
N SER A 22 0.88 -5.69 -4.11
CA SER A 22 -0.39 -5.96 -4.79
C SER A 22 -0.48 -5.32 -6.17
N SER A 23 0.43 -4.41 -6.49
CA SER A 23 0.44 -3.71 -7.78
C SER A 23 1.67 -4.11 -8.57
N ASP A 24 1.47 -4.59 -9.81
CA ASP A 24 2.58 -4.93 -10.69
C ASP A 24 3.40 -3.69 -11.06
N ALA A 25 2.73 -2.56 -11.25
CA ALA A 25 3.41 -1.30 -11.55
C ALA A 25 4.34 -0.88 -10.41
N LEU A 26 3.87 -0.98 -9.16
CA LEU A 26 4.71 -0.68 -8.00
C LEU A 26 5.84 -1.68 -7.85
N THR A 27 5.60 -2.95 -8.12
CA THR A 27 6.65 -3.97 -8.07
C THR A 27 7.77 -3.62 -9.04
N GLN A 28 7.42 -3.24 -10.27
CA GLN A 28 8.41 -2.84 -11.27
C GLN A 28 9.15 -1.58 -10.85
N PHE A 29 8.44 -0.62 -10.27
CA PHE A 29 9.05 0.61 -9.78
C PHE A 29 10.09 0.31 -8.70
N PHE A 30 9.76 -0.49 -7.71
CA PHE A 30 10.70 -0.84 -6.64
C PHE A 30 11.88 -1.65 -7.16
N ASN A 31 11.62 -2.57 -8.09
CA ASN A 31 12.70 -3.36 -8.70
C ASN A 31 13.67 -2.46 -9.47
N SER A 32 13.16 -1.42 -10.12
CA SER A 32 14.00 -0.45 -10.84
C SER A 32 14.90 0.35 -9.90
N LEU A 33 14.52 0.45 -8.63
CA LEU A 33 15.35 1.10 -7.60
C LEU A 33 16.37 0.15 -6.96
N GLY A 34 16.42 -1.10 -7.42
CA GLY A 34 17.33 -2.09 -6.86
C GLY A 34 16.72 -2.92 -5.73
N LEU A 35 15.44 -2.75 -5.43
CA LEU A 35 14.76 -3.51 -4.38
C LEU A 35 14.16 -4.79 -4.99
N THR A 36 15.03 -5.74 -5.31
CA THR A 36 14.65 -6.92 -6.09
C THR A 36 13.99 -8.03 -5.28
N LYS A 37 13.97 -7.93 -3.96
CA LYS A 37 13.29 -8.89 -3.10
C LYS A 37 11.77 -8.78 -3.15
N ILE A 38 11.25 -7.68 -3.66
CA ILE A 38 9.81 -7.42 -3.71
C ILE A 38 9.22 -8.17 -4.89
N GLN A 39 8.24 -9.03 -4.63
CA GLN A 39 7.63 -9.88 -5.64
C GLN A 39 6.17 -9.49 -5.87
N PRO A 40 5.62 -9.72 -7.08
CA PRO A 40 4.19 -9.55 -7.29
C PRO A 40 3.40 -10.49 -6.38
N ALA A 41 2.25 -10.03 -5.89
CA ALA A 41 1.41 -10.83 -5.00
C ALA A 41 0.97 -12.15 -5.65
N SER A 42 0.79 -12.15 -6.97
CA SER A 42 0.38 -13.34 -7.73
C SER A 42 1.42 -14.46 -7.67
N LEU A 43 2.69 -14.14 -7.44
CA LEU A 43 3.77 -15.12 -7.37
C LEU A 43 4.19 -15.46 -5.94
N ALA A 44 3.68 -14.73 -4.95
CA ALA A 44 4.07 -14.93 -3.57
C ALA A 44 3.32 -16.10 -2.97
N THR A 45 4.05 -17.05 -2.39
CA THR A 45 3.44 -18.22 -1.73
C THR A 45 3.36 -18.05 -0.22
N ASN A 46 4.21 -17.20 0.35
CA ASN A 46 4.24 -16.95 1.78
C ASN A 46 4.73 -15.51 1.98
N THR A 47 3.85 -14.65 2.49
CA THR A 47 4.12 -13.23 2.58
C THR A 47 4.19 -12.79 4.04
N ASP A 48 5.29 -12.14 4.40
CA ASP A 48 5.46 -11.54 5.74
C ASP A 48 5.14 -10.05 5.72
N ILE A 49 5.41 -9.37 4.61
CA ILE A 49 5.16 -7.95 4.43
C ILE A 49 4.43 -7.75 3.11
N CYS A 50 3.32 -7.01 3.14
CA CYS A 50 2.57 -6.68 1.92
C CYS A 50 2.62 -5.18 1.67
N ILE A 51 2.93 -4.79 0.43
CA ILE A 51 2.93 -3.39 -0.01
C ILE A 51 1.65 -3.13 -0.78
N LEU A 52 0.90 -2.11 -0.36
CA LEU A 52 -0.38 -1.76 -0.97
C LEU A 52 -0.35 -0.33 -1.50
N PRO A 53 -0.79 -0.09 -2.74
CA PRO A 53 -0.97 1.27 -3.21
C PRO A 53 -2.19 1.92 -2.55
N CYS A 54 -2.07 3.20 -2.23
CA CYS A 54 -3.12 3.97 -1.58
C CYS A 54 -3.96 4.71 -2.62
N GLU A 55 -5.27 4.75 -2.40
CA GLU A 55 -6.17 5.62 -3.18
C GLU A 55 -6.40 6.94 -2.47
N SER A 56 -6.57 6.91 -1.14
CA SER A 56 -6.73 8.11 -0.33
C SER A 56 -6.30 7.84 1.10
N THR A 57 -5.67 8.84 1.73
CA THR A 57 -5.46 8.83 3.18
C THR A 57 -6.52 9.72 3.81
N ILE A 58 -7.15 9.25 4.88
CA ILE A 58 -8.29 9.94 5.50
C ILE A 58 -7.88 10.40 6.90
N ALA A 59 -7.81 11.72 7.07
CA ALA A 59 -7.23 12.31 8.28
C ALA A 59 -8.13 12.20 9.50
N ASN A 60 -9.45 12.32 9.32
CA ASN A 60 -10.35 12.47 10.45
C ASN A 60 -10.41 11.21 11.35
N ASN A 61 -10.16 10.03 10.80
CA ASN A 61 -10.19 8.78 11.57
C ASN A 61 -8.93 7.92 11.41
N MET A 62 -7.88 8.49 10.85
CA MET A 62 -6.60 7.79 10.64
C MET A 62 -6.78 6.48 9.88
N SER A 63 -7.42 6.56 8.72
CA SER A 63 -7.61 5.41 7.83
C SER A 63 -7.00 5.67 6.48
N ALA A 64 -6.92 4.62 5.68
CA ALA A 64 -6.50 4.71 4.28
C ALA A 64 -7.39 3.84 3.42
N LEU A 65 -7.74 4.37 2.25
CA LEU A 65 -8.42 3.61 1.23
C LEU A 65 -7.35 3.03 0.31
N VAL A 66 -7.25 1.71 0.27
CA VAL A 66 -6.16 1.04 -0.44
C VAL A 66 -6.72 0.12 -1.51
N SER A 67 -5.93 -0.05 -2.58
CA SER A 67 -6.25 -1.02 -3.64
C SER A 67 -5.54 -2.33 -3.34
N THR A 68 -6.29 -3.41 -3.25
CA THR A 68 -5.74 -4.73 -2.94
C THR A 68 -5.42 -5.55 -4.18
N GLY A 69 -5.71 -5.02 -5.38
CA GLY A 69 -5.45 -5.72 -6.63
C GLY A 69 -6.41 -6.87 -6.87
N GLN A 70 -6.00 -7.80 -7.71
CA GLN A 70 -6.81 -8.98 -8.04
C GLN A 70 -6.41 -10.16 -7.17
N GLY A 71 -7.36 -11.03 -6.89
CA GLY A 71 -7.12 -12.26 -6.17
C GLY A 71 -7.38 -12.15 -4.68
N ASN A 72 -7.14 -13.23 -3.97
CA ASN A 72 -7.36 -13.32 -2.54
C ASN A 72 -6.06 -13.02 -1.82
N LEU A 73 -5.93 -11.79 -1.32
CA LEU A 73 -4.79 -11.43 -0.49
C LEU A 73 -5.06 -11.86 0.95
N LEU A 74 -4.19 -12.70 1.47
CA LEU A 74 -4.14 -12.95 2.88
C LEU A 74 -3.20 -11.90 3.47
N PHE A 75 -3.76 -11.02 4.31
CA PHE A 75 -2.96 -9.95 4.86
C PHE A 75 -1.99 -10.48 5.91
N PRO A 76 -0.69 -10.22 5.75
CA PRO A 76 0.29 -10.51 6.79
C PRO A 76 0.15 -9.51 7.93
N LYS A 77 0.98 -9.67 8.96
CA LYS A 77 0.93 -8.78 10.13
C LYS A 77 1.58 -7.43 9.87
N ILE A 78 2.38 -7.30 8.82
CA ILE A 78 3.11 -6.07 8.51
C ILE A 78 2.64 -5.56 7.15
N LEU A 79 2.19 -4.30 7.11
CA LEU A 79 1.76 -3.66 5.88
C LEU A 79 2.59 -2.41 5.62
N ILE A 80 2.87 -2.16 4.34
CA ILE A 80 3.48 -0.91 3.88
C ILE A 80 2.51 -0.29 2.88
N ILE A 81 2.02 0.91 3.19
CA ILE A 81 1.08 1.62 2.33
C ILE A 81 1.85 2.69 1.58
N PHE A 82 1.83 2.64 0.26
CA PHE A 82 2.50 3.60 -0.61
C PHE A 82 1.51 4.67 -1.01
N ALA A 83 1.70 5.89 -0.49
CA ALA A 83 0.75 6.98 -0.65
C ALA A 83 1.44 8.26 -1.14
N PHE A 84 0.66 9.15 -1.74
CA PHE A 84 1.10 10.48 -2.15
C PHE A 84 0.34 11.55 -1.38
N THR A 85 1.00 12.70 -1.16
CA THR A 85 0.39 13.80 -0.41
C THR A 85 -0.89 14.33 -1.08
N SER A 86 -0.95 14.28 -2.41
CA SER A 86 -2.15 14.70 -3.15
C SER A 86 -3.37 13.82 -2.88
N GLN A 87 -3.17 12.63 -2.32
CA GLN A 87 -4.25 11.69 -2.02
C GLN A 87 -4.89 11.93 -0.66
N ALA A 88 -4.35 12.85 0.13
CA ALA A 88 -4.85 13.12 1.47
C ALA A 88 -6.20 13.85 1.41
N VAL A 89 -7.18 13.33 2.15
CA VAL A 89 -8.49 13.95 2.29
C VAL A 89 -8.88 13.95 3.76
N TYR A 90 -9.86 14.76 4.12
CA TYR A 90 -10.25 14.87 5.53
C TYR A 90 -11.23 13.77 5.95
N SER A 91 -12.19 13.41 5.08
CA SER A 91 -13.29 12.53 5.45
C SER A 91 -13.52 11.42 4.44
N TRP A 92 -14.26 10.41 4.88
CA TRP A 92 -14.71 9.31 4.00
C TRP A 92 -15.51 9.82 2.81
N LYS A 93 -16.33 10.87 3.03
CA LYS A 93 -17.13 11.46 1.97
C LYS A 93 -16.25 12.01 0.85
N GLU A 94 -15.18 12.71 1.22
CA GLU A 94 -14.22 13.22 0.23
C GLU A 94 -13.50 12.10 -0.48
N ALA A 95 -13.12 11.05 0.26
CA ALA A 95 -12.43 9.90 -0.32
C ALA A 95 -13.28 9.19 -1.37
N THR A 96 -14.56 8.97 -1.07
CA THR A 96 -15.46 8.31 -2.02
C THR A 96 -15.75 9.17 -3.24
N ALA A 97 -15.88 10.48 -3.05
CA ALA A 97 -16.09 11.41 -4.18
C ALA A 97 -14.88 11.41 -5.11
N ARG A 98 -13.68 11.43 -4.53
CA ARG A 98 -12.45 11.38 -5.30
C ARG A 98 -12.30 10.07 -6.08
N LEU A 99 -12.64 8.96 -5.45
CA LEU A 99 -12.58 7.64 -6.09
C LEU A 99 -13.52 7.58 -7.29
N LYS A 100 -14.75 8.06 -7.14
CA LYS A 100 -15.70 8.11 -8.24
C LYS A 100 -15.24 9.01 -9.38
N SER A 101 -14.58 10.11 -9.05
CA SER A 101 -14.04 11.03 -10.05
C SER A 101 -12.89 10.42 -10.84
N GLN A 102 -12.02 9.67 -10.19
CA GLN A 102 -10.87 9.04 -10.83
C GLN A 102 -11.25 7.85 -11.70
N TYR A 103 -12.31 7.13 -11.33
CA TYR A 103 -12.73 5.91 -12.00
C TYR A 103 -14.16 6.07 -12.53
N ILE A 104 -14.33 6.98 -13.49
CA ILE A 104 -15.64 7.34 -14.02
C ILE A 104 -16.37 6.13 -14.64
N ASN A 105 -15.64 5.30 -15.38
CA ASN A 105 -16.23 4.20 -16.12
C ASN A 105 -16.07 2.84 -15.46
N LYS A 106 -15.10 2.71 -14.56
CA LYS A 106 -14.80 1.44 -13.92
C LYS A 106 -14.05 1.67 -12.62
N LEU A 107 -14.64 1.23 -11.52
CA LEU A 107 -13.97 1.25 -10.23
C LEU A 107 -12.90 0.15 -10.19
N PRO A 108 -11.81 0.33 -9.40
CA PRO A 108 -10.86 -0.74 -9.20
C PRO A 108 -11.57 -1.95 -8.58
N GLU A 109 -11.12 -3.13 -8.96
CA GLU A 109 -11.82 -4.36 -8.57
C GLU A 109 -11.92 -4.56 -7.07
N LYS A 110 -10.85 -4.24 -6.35
CA LYS A 110 -10.84 -4.40 -4.90
C LYS A 110 -10.25 -3.18 -4.25
N VAL A 111 -11.11 -2.48 -3.51
CA VAL A 111 -10.71 -1.34 -2.71
C VAL A 111 -11.16 -1.60 -1.28
N MET A 112 -10.31 -1.36 -0.33
CA MET A 112 -10.58 -1.63 1.08
C MET A 112 -10.25 -0.43 1.94
N LEU A 113 -11.12 -0.17 2.93
CA LEU A 113 -10.84 0.82 3.96
C LEU A 113 -10.03 0.15 5.07
N LEU A 114 -8.85 0.70 5.35
CA LEU A 114 -7.95 0.15 6.35
C LEU A 114 -7.81 1.13 7.51
N ASP A 115 -8.09 0.65 8.72
CA ASP A 115 -7.82 1.39 9.94
C ASP A 115 -6.33 1.29 10.24
N LEU A 116 -5.63 2.42 10.25
CA LEU A 116 -4.18 2.45 10.45
C LEU A 116 -3.77 2.07 11.89
N HIS A 117 -4.74 1.98 12.80
CA HIS A 117 -4.51 1.56 14.18
C HIS A 117 -5.11 0.19 14.49
N ASP A 118 -5.45 -0.59 13.47
CA ASP A 118 -6.04 -1.92 13.65
C ASP A 118 -5.05 -2.82 14.40
N PRO A 119 -5.41 -3.31 15.60
CA PRO A 119 -4.48 -4.06 16.43
C PRO A 119 -4.14 -5.46 15.89
N LYS A 120 -4.84 -5.95 14.88
CA LYS A 120 -4.49 -7.24 14.27
C LYS A 120 -3.18 -7.18 13.47
N PHE A 121 -2.71 -5.98 13.12
CA PHE A 121 -1.44 -5.81 12.44
C PHE A 121 -0.35 -5.45 13.44
N GLU A 122 0.80 -6.09 13.31
CA GLU A 122 1.96 -5.79 14.14
C GLU A 122 2.48 -4.39 13.83
N SER A 123 2.57 -4.05 12.56
CA SER A 123 3.03 -2.73 12.12
C SER A 123 2.37 -2.34 10.81
N ILE A 124 2.01 -1.07 10.69
CA ILE A 124 1.55 -0.48 9.45
C ILE A 124 2.42 0.74 9.18
N TYR A 125 3.18 0.70 8.09
CA TYR A 125 4.01 1.82 7.66
C TYR A 125 3.32 2.54 6.51
N VAL A 126 3.31 3.86 6.57
CA VAL A 126 2.80 4.66 5.47
C VAL A 126 3.96 5.42 4.87
N LEU A 127 4.31 5.09 3.63
CA LEU A 127 5.30 5.84 2.86
C LEU A 127 4.59 6.97 2.16
N LEU A 128 4.71 8.17 2.71
CA LEU A 128 4.05 9.34 2.16
C LEU A 128 5.02 10.10 1.27
N ASN A 129 4.69 10.22 0.01
CA ASN A 129 5.55 10.82 -0.99
C ASN A 129 4.92 12.10 -1.55
N GLU A 130 5.76 13.08 -1.82
CA GLU A 130 5.31 14.28 -2.51
C GLU A 130 5.25 13.99 -4.02
N ASP A 131 4.15 14.40 -4.63
CA ASP A 131 3.95 14.26 -6.08
C ASP A 131 3.97 15.58 -6.81
#